data_19e31cbbd92456b12ad5879a51a973a0
#
_entry.id   19e31cbbd92456b12ad5879a51a973a0
#
_cell.length_a   1.000
_cell.length_b   1.000
_cell.length_c   1.000
_cell.angle_alpha   90.00
_cell.angle_beta   90.00
_cell.angle_gamma   90.00
#
_symmetry.space_group_name_H-M   'P 1'
#
loop_
_entity.id
_entity.type
_entity.pdbx_description
1 polymer ?
#
loop_
_entity_poly.entity_id
_entity_poly.type
_entity_poly.pdbx_seq_one_letter_code
_entity_poly.pdbx_strand_id
1 'polypeptide(L)'
;MAYTTVADIVADGFDIYVKQDNPSGRDYKKLLSSGAFKKYPADGSILVEKGFRRNNTAIPYAHYLLVKDGLVIGSIGLYGHKKKDTVLEDCKIIHLKLDENCISDARVNSIRYCLDDVELLVPLQQETLQKTFDKKLWLLPPRNTRDITQLHYGIKWSTGSDHLFWNEYFAYIHFNESNNMTGFEISTEIARDWNE
;
A
#
# COMPACT_ATOMS: atom_id res chain seq x y z
N MET A 1 1.53 1.28 9.94
CA MET A 1 0.41 1.97 9.23
C MET A 1 -0.54 2.54 10.26
N ALA A 2 -1.38 3.47 9.88
CA ALA A 2 -2.33 4.21 10.72
C ALA A 2 -1.73 5.09 11.85
N TYR A 3 -0.44 5.00 12.09
CA TYR A 3 0.30 5.88 13.01
C TYR A 3 1.26 6.80 12.25
N THR A 4 1.86 6.32 11.19
CA THR A 4 2.78 7.07 10.33
C THR A 4 2.01 8.10 9.50
N THR A 5 2.41 9.34 9.56
CA THR A 5 1.85 10.43 8.78
C THR A 5 2.63 10.66 7.47
N VAL A 6 2.07 11.47 6.58
CA VAL A 6 2.79 11.92 5.39
C VAL A 6 4.00 12.75 5.79
N ALA A 7 3.88 13.61 6.82
CA ALA A 7 5.02 14.38 7.33
C ALA A 7 6.19 13.49 7.76
N ASP A 8 5.92 12.38 8.44
CA ASP A 8 6.96 11.45 8.88
C ASP A 8 7.75 10.88 7.69
N ILE A 9 7.05 10.40 6.65
CA ILE A 9 7.73 9.81 5.48
C ILE A 9 8.47 10.85 4.62
N VAL A 10 7.97 12.08 4.57
CA VAL A 10 8.68 13.19 3.92
C VAL A 10 9.96 13.53 4.68
N ALA A 11 9.92 13.53 6.01
CA ALA A 11 11.10 13.71 6.85
C ALA A 11 12.14 12.60 6.66
N ASP A 12 11.70 11.38 6.35
CA ASP A 12 12.56 10.22 6.01
C ASP A 12 13.10 10.26 4.56
N GLY A 13 12.86 11.34 3.84
CA GLY A 13 13.39 11.59 2.51
C GLY A 13 12.60 10.96 1.37
N PHE A 14 11.33 10.66 1.60
CA PHE A 14 10.42 10.25 0.53
C PHE A 14 9.69 11.46 -0.05
N ASP A 15 9.40 11.38 -1.34
CA ASP A 15 8.57 12.34 -2.05
C ASP A 15 7.15 11.78 -2.24
N ILE A 16 6.16 12.64 -2.08
CA ILE A 16 4.78 12.34 -2.41
C ILE A 16 4.45 12.98 -3.76
N TYR A 17 3.91 12.18 -4.67
CA TYR A 17 3.39 12.66 -5.94
C TYR A 17 1.87 12.52 -5.94
N VAL A 18 1.20 13.60 -6.29
CA VAL A 18 -0.26 13.72 -6.26
C VAL A 18 -0.81 13.69 -7.67
N LYS A 19 -1.83 12.89 -7.86
CA LYS A 19 -2.55 12.76 -9.12
C LYS A 19 -3.13 14.11 -9.57
N GLN A 20 -2.93 14.45 -10.84
CA GLN A 20 -3.45 15.68 -11.44
C GLN A 20 -4.73 15.44 -12.24
N ASP A 21 -4.74 14.41 -13.08
CA ASP A 21 -5.83 14.08 -13.99
C ASP A 21 -6.24 12.60 -13.83
N ASN A 22 -7.19 12.15 -14.65
CA ASN A 22 -7.57 10.75 -14.73
C ASN A 22 -6.69 10.00 -15.75
N PRO A 23 -5.45 9.62 -15.39
CA PRO A 23 -4.58 8.92 -16.29
C PRO A 23 -5.15 7.54 -16.62
N SER A 24 -5.03 7.13 -17.85
CA SER A 24 -5.26 5.76 -18.26
C SER A 24 -3.99 4.95 -18.05
N GLY A 25 -4.07 3.81 -17.36
CA GLY A 25 -2.95 2.92 -17.19
C GLY A 25 -2.88 2.28 -15.82
N ARG A 26 -2.04 1.25 -15.72
CA ARG A 26 -1.87 0.44 -14.49
C ARG A 26 -0.41 0.36 -14.03
N ASP A 27 0.47 1.10 -14.67
CA ASP A 27 1.89 1.09 -14.45
C ASP A 27 2.28 2.40 -13.77
N TYR A 28 2.64 2.36 -12.51
CA TYR A 28 2.96 3.54 -11.71
C TYR A 28 4.14 4.33 -12.28
N LYS A 29 5.14 3.63 -12.82
CA LYS A 29 6.32 4.26 -13.42
C LYS A 29 5.95 5.05 -14.68
N LYS A 30 5.11 4.47 -15.54
CA LYS A 30 4.58 5.15 -16.71
C LYS A 30 3.68 6.33 -16.34
N LEU A 31 2.85 6.16 -15.32
CA LEU A 31 1.99 7.24 -14.82
C LEU A 31 2.81 8.40 -14.28
N LEU A 32 3.91 8.14 -13.57
CA LEU A 32 4.83 9.17 -13.11
C LEU A 32 5.51 9.88 -14.27
N SER A 33 6.09 9.13 -15.22
CA SER A 33 6.81 9.68 -16.37
C SER A 33 5.92 10.43 -17.37
N SER A 34 4.63 10.13 -17.40
CA SER A 34 3.66 10.85 -18.26
C SER A 34 3.27 12.24 -17.72
N GLY A 35 3.71 12.59 -16.49
CA GLY A 35 3.29 13.83 -15.84
C GLY A 35 1.89 13.80 -15.23
N ALA A 36 1.24 12.63 -15.21
CA ALA A 36 -0.08 12.44 -14.59
C ALA A 36 -0.05 12.64 -13.07
N PHE A 37 1.13 12.65 -12.49
CA PHE A 37 1.38 12.94 -11.09
C PHE A 37 2.39 14.07 -10.96
N LYS A 38 2.19 14.96 -9.99
CA LYS A 38 3.14 16.03 -9.66
C LYS A 38 3.64 15.88 -8.23
N LYS A 39 4.92 16.17 -8.05
CA LYS A 39 5.54 16.20 -6.72
C LYS A 39 4.81 17.24 -5.84
N TYR A 40 4.44 16.81 -4.67
CA TYR A 40 3.86 17.67 -3.65
C TYR A 40 4.98 18.47 -2.97
N PRO A 41 4.85 19.82 -2.89
CA PRO A 41 5.90 20.65 -2.30
C PRO A 41 5.93 20.61 -0.76
N ALA A 42 5.03 19.89 -0.10
CA ALA A 42 4.88 19.82 1.35
C ALA A 42 4.67 21.22 1.99
N ASP A 43 3.76 21.98 1.41
CA ASP A 43 3.49 23.37 1.77
C ASP A 43 2.10 23.62 2.38
N GLY A 44 1.40 22.56 2.77
CA GLY A 44 0.05 22.64 3.31
C GLY A 44 -1.04 22.98 2.30
N SER A 45 -0.72 23.05 1.00
CA SER A 45 -1.66 23.48 -0.05
C SER A 45 -2.73 22.46 -0.40
N ILE A 46 -2.53 21.18 -0.05
CA ILE A 46 -3.45 20.10 -0.39
C ILE A 46 -4.21 19.64 0.84
N LEU A 47 -5.53 19.61 0.70
CA LEU A 47 -6.44 19.08 1.69
C LEU A 47 -6.99 17.74 1.24
N VAL A 48 -6.94 16.75 2.13
CA VAL A 48 -7.61 15.46 1.98
C VAL A 48 -9.03 15.58 2.53
N GLU A 49 -10.00 15.27 1.68
CA GLU A 49 -11.41 15.35 2.03
C GLU A 49 -11.73 14.48 3.25
N LYS A 50 -12.57 15.02 4.11
CA LYS A 50 -13.10 14.33 5.30
C LYS A 50 -13.86 13.05 4.96
N GLY A 51 -13.87 12.13 5.90
CA GLY A 51 -14.69 10.92 5.84
C GLY A 51 -13.88 9.64 5.98
N PHE A 52 -14.60 8.53 6.06
CA PHE A 52 -14.01 7.19 6.19
C PHE A 52 -13.65 6.55 4.84
N ARG A 53 -13.85 7.26 3.74
CA ARG A 53 -13.51 6.70 2.43
C ARG A 53 -12.01 6.58 2.32
N ARG A 54 -11.54 5.39 2.05
CA ARG A 54 -10.21 5.21 1.49
C ARG A 54 -10.13 6.03 0.23
N ASN A 55 -9.16 6.91 0.13
CA ASN A 55 -8.76 7.36 -1.17
C ASN A 55 -8.40 6.10 -1.95
N ASN A 56 -9.11 5.84 -3.03
CA ASN A 56 -9.01 4.60 -3.76
C ASN A 56 -7.59 4.45 -4.32
N THR A 57 -6.89 3.43 -3.86
CA THR A 57 -5.50 3.16 -4.22
C THR A 57 -5.36 2.03 -5.23
N ALA A 58 -6.49 1.42 -5.63
CA ALA A 58 -6.48 0.42 -6.68
C ALA A 58 -6.08 1.05 -8.02
N ILE A 59 -5.25 0.37 -8.78
CA ILE A 59 -4.90 0.75 -10.14
C ILE A 59 -6.17 0.65 -11.03
N PRO A 60 -6.49 1.64 -11.85
CA PRO A 60 -5.76 2.90 -12.17
C PRO A 60 -6.09 4.08 -11.24
N TYR A 61 -6.63 3.82 -10.09
CA TYR A 61 -7.23 4.82 -9.20
C TYR A 61 -6.29 5.29 -8.08
N ALA A 62 -4.98 5.05 -8.20
CA ALA A 62 -4.00 5.62 -7.28
C ALA A 62 -4.10 7.15 -7.27
N HIS A 63 -4.19 7.75 -6.08
CA HIS A 63 -4.20 9.21 -5.91
C HIS A 63 -2.84 9.75 -5.53
N TYR A 64 -2.03 8.94 -4.85
CA TYR A 64 -0.72 9.31 -4.35
C TYR A 64 0.30 8.23 -4.67
N LEU A 65 1.45 8.64 -5.20
CA LEU A 65 2.61 7.77 -5.35
C LEU A 65 3.67 8.15 -4.32
N LEU A 66 4.28 7.15 -3.74
CA LEU A 66 5.45 7.27 -2.88
C LEU A 66 6.70 7.06 -3.74
N VAL A 67 7.61 8.03 -3.71
CA VAL A 67 8.81 8.04 -4.53
C VAL A 67 10.02 8.29 -3.63
N LYS A 68 11.11 7.57 -3.86
CA LYS A 68 12.40 7.81 -3.20
C LYS A 68 13.52 7.71 -4.24
N ASP A 69 14.41 8.70 -4.25
CA ASP A 69 15.56 8.75 -5.17
C ASP A 69 15.15 8.56 -6.65
N GLY A 70 13.99 9.10 -7.02
CA GLY A 70 13.42 9.00 -8.37
C GLY A 70 12.74 7.65 -8.69
N LEU A 71 12.73 6.70 -7.77
CA LEU A 71 12.07 5.41 -7.93
C LEU A 71 10.69 5.40 -7.30
N VAL A 72 9.70 4.87 -8.01
CA VAL A 72 8.36 4.67 -7.44
C VAL A 72 8.41 3.48 -6.48
N ILE A 73 8.21 3.76 -5.20
CA ILE A 73 8.19 2.75 -4.14
C ILE A 73 6.81 2.06 -4.09
N GLY A 74 5.75 2.78 -4.41
CA GLY A 74 4.40 2.24 -4.43
C GLY A 74 3.35 3.33 -4.50
N SER A 75 2.09 2.94 -4.46
CA SER A 75 0.98 3.86 -4.21
C SER A 75 0.52 3.77 -2.77
N ILE A 76 0.10 4.90 -2.21
CA ILE A 76 -0.41 4.97 -0.84
C ILE A 76 -1.84 5.46 -0.78
N GLY A 77 -2.56 5.01 0.23
CA GLY A 77 -3.86 5.51 0.61
C GLY A 77 -3.78 6.23 1.95
N LEU A 78 -4.50 7.33 2.03
CA LEU A 78 -4.44 8.25 3.14
C LEU A 78 -5.79 8.37 3.86
N TYR A 79 -5.71 8.67 5.13
CA TYR A 79 -6.84 9.04 5.97
C TYR A 79 -6.51 10.31 6.73
N GLY A 80 -7.32 11.33 6.59
CA GLY A 80 -7.22 12.57 7.34
C GLY A 80 -8.06 12.53 8.62
N HIS A 81 -9.34 12.90 8.49
CA HIS A 81 -10.25 12.99 9.63
C HIS A 81 -11.69 12.70 9.20
N LYS A 82 -12.52 12.18 10.11
CA LYS A 82 -13.92 11.82 9.81
C LYS A 82 -14.84 13.01 9.55
N LYS A 83 -14.61 14.17 10.19
CA LYS A 83 -15.53 15.32 10.19
C LYS A 83 -14.97 16.60 9.55
N LYS A 84 -13.65 16.68 9.33
CA LYS A 84 -12.99 17.86 8.76
C LYS A 84 -11.96 17.48 7.72
N ASP A 85 -11.78 18.33 6.73
CA ASP A 85 -10.70 18.20 5.77
C ASP A 85 -9.35 18.35 6.51
N THR A 86 -8.34 17.65 6.05
CA THR A 86 -7.06 17.55 6.74
C THR A 86 -5.94 17.87 5.77
N VAL A 87 -4.98 18.66 6.19
CA VAL A 87 -3.77 18.94 5.42
C VAL A 87 -3.07 17.63 5.12
N LEU A 88 -2.54 17.49 3.91
CA LEU A 88 -1.96 16.23 3.42
C LEU A 88 -0.89 15.68 4.36
N GLU A 89 -0.05 16.54 4.91
CA GLU A 89 1.04 16.18 5.84
C GLU A 89 0.55 15.48 7.11
N ASP A 90 -0.63 15.89 7.61
CA ASP A 90 -1.22 15.35 8.84
C ASP A 90 -1.97 14.04 8.61
N CYS A 91 -2.13 13.64 7.34
CA CYS A 91 -2.85 12.43 7.00
C CYS A 91 -2.04 11.18 7.33
N LYS A 92 -2.73 10.16 7.84
CA LYS A 92 -2.16 8.86 8.17
C LYS A 92 -2.15 7.95 6.96
N ILE A 93 -1.08 7.17 6.81
CA ILE A 93 -0.99 6.15 5.77
C ILE A 93 -1.74 4.92 6.25
N ILE A 94 -2.77 4.54 5.50
CA ILE A 94 -3.62 3.38 5.80
C ILE A 94 -3.56 2.28 4.74
N HIS A 95 -2.85 2.53 3.66
CA HIS A 95 -2.72 1.59 2.55
C HIS A 95 -1.40 1.78 1.83
N LEU A 96 -0.77 0.69 1.42
CA LEU A 96 0.38 0.65 0.52
C LEU A 96 0.16 -0.46 -0.50
N LYS A 97 0.41 -0.17 -1.76
CA LYS A 97 0.34 -1.13 -2.85
C LYS A 97 1.55 -1.01 -3.76
N LEU A 98 2.14 -2.15 -4.09
CA LEU A 98 3.24 -2.29 -5.04
C LEU A 98 2.70 -2.95 -6.30
N ASP A 99 3.05 -2.40 -7.46
CA ASP A 99 2.89 -3.07 -8.74
C ASP A 99 4.16 -3.84 -9.12
N GLU A 100 4.09 -4.59 -10.22
CA GLU A 100 5.21 -5.40 -10.69
C GLU A 100 6.45 -4.58 -11.03
N ASN A 101 6.28 -3.35 -11.52
CA ASN A 101 7.40 -2.47 -11.86
C ASN A 101 8.09 -1.92 -10.61
N CYS A 102 7.32 -1.54 -9.58
CA CYS A 102 7.89 -1.15 -8.28
C CYS A 102 8.76 -2.28 -7.71
N ILE A 103 8.26 -3.52 -7.79
CA ILE A 103 8.96 -4.71 -7.29
C ILE A 103 10.22 -4.99 -8.12
N SER A 104 10.15 -4.88 -9.44
CA SER A 104 11.28 -5.07 -10.34
C SER A 104 12.37 -4.02 -10.11
N ASP A 105 11.99 -2.75 -10.06
CA ASP A 105 12.93 -1.65 -9.79
C ASP A 105 13.57 -1.78 -8.41
N ALA A 106 12.81 -2.20 -7.40
CA ALA A 106 13.34 -2.44 -6.06
C ALA A 106 14.42 -3.53 -6.02
N ARG A 107 14.22 -4.65 -6.74
CA ARG A 107 15.23 -5.70 -6.85
C ARG A 107 16.53 -5.21 -7.47
N VAL A 108 16.44 -4.43 -8.55
CA VAL A 108 17.60 -3.88 -9.24
C VAL A 108 18.37 -2.88 -8.36
N ASN A 109 17.66 -2.11 -7.55
CA ASN A 109 18.24 -1.04 -6.73
C ASN A 109 18.49 -1.47 -5.26
N SER A 110 18.39 -2.77 -4.96
CA SER A 110 18.60 -3.31 -3.62
C SER A 110 17.71 -2.70 -2.54
N ILE A 111 16.49 -2.28 -2.91
CA ILE A 111 15.48 -1.82 -1.97
C ILE A 111 14.84 -3.05 -1.33
N ARG A 112 14.68 -3.02 -0.01
CA ARG A 112 14.09 -4.13 0.74
C ARG A 112 12.67 -3.76 1.17
N TYR A 113 11.73 -4.67 0.94
CA TYR A 113 10.41 -4.64 1.54
C TYR A 113 10.32 -5.76 2.57
N CYS A 114 10.01 -5.39 3.80
CA CYS A 114 9.87 -6.35 4.89
C CYS A 114 8.45 -6.28 5.46
N LEU A 115 7.90 -7.43 5.78
CA LEU A 115 6.67 -7.57 6.55
C LEU A 115 7.04 -8.35 7.81
N ASP A 116 7.05 -7.69 8.95
CA ASP A 116 7.75 -8.13 10.15
C ASP A 116 9.21 -8.52 9.79
N ASP A 117 9.66 -9.70 10.10
CA ASP A 117 11.01 -10.20 9.80
C ASP A 117 11.14 -10.86 8.42
N VAL A 118 10.07 -10.87 7.63
CA VAL A 118 10.07 -11.51 6.30
C VAL A 118 10.43 -10.50 5.23
N GLU A 119 11.54 -10.72 4.54
CA GLU A 119 11.91 -9.97 3.34
C GLU A 119 11.12 -10.49 2.13
N LEU A 120 10.31 -9.62 1.53
CA LEU A 120 9.34 -10.02 0.50
C LEU A 120 9.94 -10.18 -0.90
N LEU A 121 11.11 -9.59 -1.18
CA LEU A 121 11.70 -9.61 -2.53
C LEU A 121 12.59 -10.84 -2.80
N VAL A 122 12.91 -11.62 -1.80
CA VAL A 122 13.60 -12.90 -1.98
C VAL A 122 12.59 -13.99 -2.37
N PRO A 123 13.01 -15.06 -3.08
CA PRO A 123 12.13 -16.19 -3.30
C PRO A 123 11.66 -16.77 -1.97
N LEU A 124 10.35 -16.72 -1.75
CA LEU A 124 9.74 -17.18 -0.50
C LEU A 124 9.17 -18.57 -0.68
N GLN A 125 9.51 -19.46 0.25
CA GLN A 125 8.88 -20.77 0.36
C GLN A 125 7.57 -20.66 1.15
N GLN A 126 6.57 -21.42 0.77
CA GLN A 126 5.29 -21.45 1.49
C GLN A 126 5.48 -21.75 2.98
N GLU A 127 6.41 -22.67 3.29
CA GLU A 127 6.73 -23.07 4.66
C GLU A 127 7.26 -21.89 5.49
N THR A 128 8.06 -21.01 4.89
CA THR A 128 8.57 -19.82 5.57
C THR A 128 7.45 -18.87 5.92
N LEU A 129 6.55 -18.58 4.98
CA LEU A 129 5.37 -17.76 5.23
C LEU A 129 4.46 -18.39 6.30
N GLN A 130 4.23 -19.70 6.20
CA GLN A 130 3.37 -20.42 7.12
C GLN A 130 3.96 -20.46 8.53
N LYS A 131 5.27 -20.65 8.66
CA LYS A 131 5.96 -20.60 9.95
C LYS A 131 5.89 -19.23 10.61
N THR A 132 6.02 -18.16 9.82
CA THR A 132 6.04 -16.79 10.35
C THR A 132 4.64 -16.31 10.69
N PHE A 133 3.66 -16.56 9.85
CA PHE A 133 2.31 -15.99 9.99
C PHE A 133 1.27 -17.00 10.53
N ASP A 134 1.58 -18.28 10.54
CA ASP A 134 0.76 -19.38 11.11
C ASP A 134 -0.73 -19.24 10.72
N LYS A 135 -1.60 -19.17 11.72
CA LYS A 135 -3.06 -19.06 11.55
C LYS A 135 -3.54 -17.77 10.86
N LYS A 136 -2.69 -16.77 10.75
CA LYS A 136 -3.00 -15.51 10.07
C LYS A 136 -2.87 -15.63 8.55
N LEU A 137 -2.15 -16.65 8.07
CA LEU A 137 -1.94 -16.88 6.63
C LEU A 137 -3.04 -17.76 6.07
N TRP A 138 -3.60 -17.36 4.94
CA TRP A 138 -4.49 -18.23 4.15
C TRP A 138 -4.19 -18.12 2.66
N LEU A 139 -4.38 -19.22 1.95
CA LEU A 139 -4.31 -19.24 0.50
C LEU A 139 -5.60 -18.63 -0.07
N LEU A 140 -5.44 -17.63 -0.92
CA LEU A 140 -6.57 -17.03 -1.60
C LEU A 140 -6.98 -17.90 -2.80
N PRO A 141 -8.30 -18.09 -3.04
CA PRO A 141 -8.74 -18.75 -4.24
C PRO A 141 -8.35 -17.94 -5.47
N PRO A 142 -8.04 -18.59 -6.60
CA PRO A 142 -7.76 -17.89 -7.84
C PRO A 142 -8.97 -17.06 -8.25
N ARG A 143 -8.73 -15.81 -8.66
CA ARG A 143 -9.79 -14.89 -9.08
C ARG A 143 -10.44 -15.29 -10.40
N ASN A 144 -9.72 -16.04 -11.22
CA ASN A 144 -10.20 -16.59 -12.48
C ASN A 144 -9.36 -17.81 -12.89
N THR A 145 -9.79 -18.54 -13.91
CA THR A 145 -9.10 -19.74 -14.38
C THR A 145 -7.69 -19.51 -14.94
N ARG A 146 -7.32 -18.28 -15.25
CA ARG A 146 -5.97 -17.93 -15.73
C ARG A 146 -4.97 -17.75 -14.59
N ASP A 147 -5.46 -17.54 -13.37
CA ASP A 147 -4.63 -17.32 -12.19
C ASP A 147 -4.34 -18.63 -11.40
N ILE A 148 -4.73 -19.79 -11.93
CA ILE A 148 -4.58 -21.09 -11.25
C ILE A 148 -3.12 -21.42 -10.94
N THR A 149 -2.20 -20.93 -11.77
CA THR A 149 -0.75 -21.14 -11.60
C THR A 149 -0.08 -20.15 -10.67
N GLN A 150 -0.80 -19.13 -10.23
CA GLN A 150 -0.25 -18.07 -9.36
C GLN A 150 -0.71 -18.29 -7.92
N LEU A 151 0.24 -18.29 -7.00
CA LEU A 151 -0.05 -18.36 -5.58
C LEU A 151 -0.39 -16.97 -5.04
N HIS A 152 -1.53 -16.88 -4.38
CA HIS A 152 -2.00 -15.66 -3.76
C HIS A 152 -2.23 -15.93 -2.27
N TYR A 153 -1.56 -15.17 -1.42
CA TYR A 153 -1.71 -15.31 0.02
C TYR A 153 -2.35 -14.07 0.61
N GLY A 154 -3.25 -14.28 1.56
CA GLY A 154 -3.76 -13.26 2.45
C GLY A 154 -3.19 -13.43 3.84
N ILE A 155 -2.90 -12.34 4.51
CA ILE A 155 -2.50 -12.31 5.90
C ILE A 155 -3.41 -11.34 6.61
N LYS A 156 -4.02 -11.81 7.70
CA LYS A 156 -4.90 -10.98 8.52
C LYS A 156 -4.43 -11.01 9.96
N TRP A 157 -4.33 -9.83 10.57
CA TRP A 157 -4.13 -9.72 12.00
C TRP A 157 -4.89 -8.52 12.57
N SER A 158 -5.26 -8.60 13.85
CA SER A 158 -5.94 -7.53 14.55
C SER A 158 -5.02 -6.87 15.56
N THR A 159 -5.30 -5.63 15.89
CA THR A 159 -4.53 -4.87 16.86
C THR A 159 -4.97 -5.09 18.32
N GLY A 160 -5.93 -5.99 18.56
CA GLY A 160 -6.42 -6.30 19.92
C GLY A 160 -7.25 -5.20 20.57
N SER A 161 -7.76 -4.23 19.78
CA SER A 161 -8.71 -3.24 20.28
C SER A 161 -10.06 -3.89 20.55
N ASP A 162 -10.63 -3.69 21.73
CA ASP A 162 -11.93 -4.21 22.15
C ASP A 162 -13.12 -3.60 21.37
N HIS A 163 -12.89 -2.58 20.57
CA HIS A 163 -13.89 -1.89 19.73
C HIS A 163 -13.94 -2.44 18.31
N LEU A 164 -13.87 -3.67 18.25
CA LEU A 164 -14.56 -4.64 17.48
C LEU A 164 -14.27 -4.87 16.02
N PHE A 165 -14.45 -4.11 15.04
CA PHE A 165 -14.55 -4.63 13.67
C PHE A 165 -13.47 -4.13 12.71
N TRP A 166 -12.68 -3.16 13.07
CA TRP A 166 -11.99 -2.34 12.09
C TRP A 166 -10.51 -2.09 12.36
N ASN A 167 -9.98 -2.61 13.46
CA ASN A 167 -8.54 -2.60 13.73
C ASN A 167 -7.86 -3.83 13.12
N GLU A 168 -8.26 -4.16 11.89
CA GLU A 168 -7.71 -5.28 11.16
C GLU A 168 -6.74 -4.78 10.10
N TYR A 169 -5.63 -5.48 9.99
CA TYR A 169 -4.67 -5.32 8.92
C TYR A 169 -4.84 -6.48 7.95
N PHE A 170 -4.84 -6.16 6.68
CA PHE A 170 -4.88 -7.13 5.59
C PHE A 170 -3.68 -6.91 4.69
N ALA A 171 -2.90 -7.95 4.47
CA ALA A 171 -1.89 -7.97 3.45
C ALA A 171 -2.23 -9.03 2.41
N TYR A 172 -2.04 -8.68 1.15
CA TYR A 172 -2.17 -9.59 0.01
C TYR A 172 -0.82 -9.68 -0.69
N ILE A 173 -0.34 -10.90 -0.88
CA ILE A 173 0.94 -11.18 -1.51
C ILE A 173 0.65 -12.08 -2.72
N HIS A 174 1.15 -11.67 -3.88
CA HIS A 174 1.01 -12.41 -5.13
C HIS A 174 2.37 -12.91 -5.59
N PHE A 175 2.44 -14.16 -5.96
CA PHE A 175 3.66 -14.81 -6.46
C PHE A 175 3.42 -15.38 -7.85
N ASN A 176 4.48 -15.45 -8.65
CA ASN A 176 4.51 -16.22 -9.88
C ASN A 176 4.91 -17.69 -9.61
N GLU A 177 4.95 -18.49 -10.68
CA GLU A 177 5.30 -19.92 -10.63
C GLU A 177 6.72 -20.19 -10.07
N SER A 178 7.60 -19.20 -10.12
CA SER A 178 8.98 -19.29 -9.59
C SER A 178 9.08 -18.79 -8.14
N ASN A 179 7.96 -18.61 -7.45
CA ASN A 179 7.87 -18.08 -6.08
C ASN A 179 8.46 -16.67 -5.92
N ASN A 180 8.50 -15.88 -7.00
CA ASN A 180 8.85 -14.47 -6.89
C ASN A 180 7.60 -13.62 -6.69
N MET A 181 7.65 -12.69 -5.76
CA MET A 181 6.57 -11.73 -5.54
C MET A 181 6.36 -10.86 -6.78
N THR A 182 5.12 -10.76 -7.23
CA THR A 182 4.68 -9.95 -8.38
C THR A 182 3.71 -8.84 -7.98
N GLY A 183 3.22 -8.88 -6.75
CA GLY A 183 2.33 -7.85 -6.22
C GLY A 183 2.25 -7.93 -4.71
N PHE A 184 2.08 -6.77 -4.09
CA PHE A 184 1.89 -6.66 -2.66
C PHE A 184 0.91 -5.54 -2.36
N GLU A 185 0.02 -5.77 -1.44
CA GLU A 185 -0.89 -4.75 -0.94
C GLU A 185 -1.10 -4.97 0.56
N ILE A 186 -0.93 -3.91 1.34
CA ILE A 186 -1.28 -3.92 2.76
C ILE A 186 -2.22 -2.77 3.07
N SER A 187 -3.25 -3.05 3.84
CA SER A 187 -4.21 -2.03 4.25
C SER A 187 -4.69 -2.25 5.68
N THR A 188 -5.09 -1.15 6.30
CA THR A 188 -5.87 -1.17 7.55
C THR A 188 -7.09 -0.29 7.40
N GLU A 189 -8.10 -0.55 8.19
CA GLU A 189 -9.27 0.31 8.32
C GLU A 189 -9.19 1.08 9.63
N ILE A 190 -9.62 2.32 9.61
CA ILE A 190 -9.75 3.11 10.83
C ILE A 190 -11.02 2.70 11.53
N ALA A 191 -10.91 2.38 12.81
CA ALA A 191 -12.06 2.01 13.62
C ALA A 191 -13.14 3.11 13.57
N ARG A 192 -14.36 2.71 13.28
CA ARG A 192 -15.51 3.59 13.38
C ARG A 192 -15.94 3.63 14.84
N ASP A 193 -15.97 4.80 15.40
CA ASP A 193 -16.71 5.00 16.63
C ASP A 193 -18.20 5.14 16.29
N TRP A 194 -18.98 4.14 16.61
CA TRP A 194 -20.42 4.13 16.35
C TRP A 194 -21.22 5.02 17.30
N ASN A 195 -20.56 5.51 18.35
CA ASN A 195 -21.17 6.36 19.37
C ASN A 195 -20.98 7.86 19.10
N GLU A 196 -20.37 8.22 17.98
CA GLU A 196 -20.16 9.62 17.60
C GLU A 196 -21.09 10.10 16.48
#